data_b1de5cc4975e18ef03540b1457cb44e9
#
_entry.id   b1de5cc4975e18ef03540b1457cb44e9
#
_cell.length_a   1.000
_cell.length_b   1.000
_cell.length_c   1.000
_cell.angle_alpha   90.00
_cell.angle_beta   90.00
_cell.angle_gamma   90.00
#
_symmetry.space_group_name_H-M   'P 1'
#
loop_
_entity.id
_entity.type
_entity.pdbx_description
1 polymer ?
#
loop_
_entity_poly.entity_id
_entity_poly.type
_entity_poly.pdbx_seq_one_letter_code
_entity_poly.pdbx_strand_id
1 'polypeptide(L)'
;MEALCFGSATSYWHTKPQNGTGPWIMADVENGVYPGNDSTVPPPIRHDYVTAILKGHRCEYAMKGGDSQTGKLTTYYDGIRPQHGRYNPMRKEGSIIMGTGGDNSNGAVGIWNEEAMMTGYDTAAVDDALQASIVALLVGIGK
;
A
#
# COMPACT_ATOMS: atom_id res chain seq x y z
N MET A 1 -7.65 -5.00 11.45
CA MET A 1 -7.25 -5.36 10.07
C MET A 1 -6.07 -4.49 9.64
N GLU A 2 -5.28 -4.94 8.72
CA GLU A 2 -4.29 -4.12 8.03
C GLU A 2 -4.29 -4.57 6.57
N ALA A 3 -4.55 -3.65 5.67
CA ALA A 3 -4.67 -3.97 4.25
C ALA A 3 -4.04 -2.90 3.39
N LEU A 4 -3.31 -3.34 2.36
CA LEU A 4 -2.87 -2.48 1.28
C LEU A 4 -4.06 -2.15 0.38
N CYS A 5 -4.30 -0.88 0.16
CA CYS A 5 -5.32 -0.38 -0.73
C CYS A 5 -4.68 0.38 -1.89
N PHE A 6 -5.03 0.01 -3.11
CA PHE A 6 -4.62 0.72 -4.31
C PHE A 6 -5.84 1.02 -5.17
N GLY A 7 -5.98 2.27 -5.58
CA GLY A 7 -7.10 2.65 -6.45
C GLY A 7 -7.56 4.09 -6.27
N SER A 8 -8.75 4.36 -6.77
CA SER A 8 -9.37 5.69 -6.75
C SER A 8 -10.56 5.77 -5.77
N ALA A 9 -10.77 4.75 -4.94
CA ALA A 9 -11.85 4.74 -3.97
C ALA A 9 -11.58 5.75 -2.86
N THR A 10 -12.57 6.58 -2.54
CA THR A 10 -12.46 7.68 -1.55
C THR A 10 -13.50 7.62 -0.45
N SER A 11 -14.32 6.57 -0.42
CA SER A 11 -15.52 6.52 0.42
C SER A 11 -15.23 6.44 1.93
N TYR A 12 -14.06 5.98 2.32
CA TYR A 12 -13.69 5.78 3.73
C TYR A 12 -12.40 6.50 4.14
N TRP A 13 -12.09 7.60 3.49
CA TRP A 13 -10.91 8.36 3.81
C TRP A 13 -11.15 9.29 4.98
N HIS A 14 -10.28 9.23 5.96
CA HIS A 14 -10.23 10.25 7.00
C HIS A 14 -9.56 11.54 6.51
N THR A 15 -8.60 11.44 5.61
CA THR A 15 -8.00 12.59 4.94
C THR A 15 -8.26 12.49 3.43
N LYS A 16 -9.14 13.33 2.92
CA LYS A 16 -9.35 13.40 1.47
C LYS A 16 -8.15 14.04 0.80
N PRO A 17 -7.61 13.45 -0.28
CA PRO A 17 -6.62 14.15 -1.07
C PRO A 17 -7.22 15.45 -1.57
N GLN A 18 -6.55 16.53 -1.29
CA GLN A 18 -7.03 17.85 -1.67
C GLN A 18 -6.90 18.12 -3.18
N ASN A 19 -6.09 17.32 -3.87
CA ASN A 19 -5.85 17.47 -5.31
C ASN A 19 -5.70 16.11 -5.99
N GLY A 20 -6.39 15.96 -7.12
CA GLY A 20 -6.18 14.84 -8.02
C GLY A 20 -7.27 13.78 -8.01
N THR A 21 -7.23 12.93 -9.00
CA THR A 21 -8.22 11.88 -9.27
C THR A 21 -7.68 10.47 -9.05
N GLY A 22 -6.59 10.30 -8.29
CA GLY A 22 -5.96 8.99 -8.10
C GLY A 22 -5.41 8.37 -9.40
N PRO A 23 -5.11 7.08 -9.41
CA PRO A 23 -5.14 6.17 -8.25
C PRO A 23 -4.03 6.46 -7.23
N TRP A 24 -4.20 5.96 -6.02
CA TRP A 24 -3.26 6.15 -4.91
C TRP A 24 -2.92 4.83 -4.23
N ILE A 25 -1.75 4.78 -3.58
CA ILE A 25 -1.41 3.74 -2.61
C ILE A 25 -1.80 4.26 -1.23
N MET A 26 -2.54 3.44 -0.49
CA MET A 26 -3.04 3.73 0.83
C MET A 26 -3.04 2.48 1.69
N ALA A 27 -3.28 2.63 2.97
CA ALA A 27 -3.48 1.52 3.88
C ALA A 27 -4.78 1.65 4.64
N ASP A 28 -5.54 0.58 4.69
CA ASP A 28 -6.55 0.41 5.73
C ASP A 28 -5.83 -0.05 7.00
N VAL A 29 -5.92 0.78 8.03
CA VAL A 29 -5.29 0.52 9.33
C VAL A 29 -6.35 0.48 10.42
N GLU A 30 -7.41 -0.25 10.18
CA GLU A 30 -8.57 -0.58 11.01
C GLU A 30 -9.68 0.48 11.02
N ASN A 31 -9.39 1.72 11.27
CA ASN A 31 -10.40 2.78 11.40
C ASN A 31 -10.50 3.67 10.17
N GLY A 32 -10.28 3.12 9.01
CA GLY A 32 -10.36 3.79 7.73
C GLY A 32 -9.10 3.69 6.90
N VAL A 33 -9.18 4.23 5.70
CA VAL A 33 -8.11 4.21 4.73
C VAL A 33 -7.28 5.49 4.85
N TYR A 34 -5.98 5.32 5.01
CA TYR A 34 -5.04 6.42 5.24
C TYR A 34 -3.92 6.42 4.19
N PRO A 35 -3.57 7.60 3.69
CA PRO A 35 -2.39 7.79 2.84
C PRO A 35 -1.08 7.96 3.63
N GLY A 36 -1.15 7.92 4.93
CA GLY A 36 -0.07 8.18 5.88
C GLY A 36 -0.65 8.50 7.26
N ASN A 37 -0.20 9.56 7.90
CA ASN A 37 -0.84 10.07 9.13
C ASN A 37 -2.05 10.96 8.79
N ASP A 38 -2.65 11.55 9.82
CA ASP A 38 -3.86 12.37 9.68
C ASP A 38 -3.70 13.61 8.78
N SER A 39 -2.50 13.99 8.38
CA SER A 39 -2.20 15.15 7.54
C SER A 39 -1.55 14.82 6.19
N THR A 40 -1.27 13.57 5.91
CA THR A 40 -0.58 13.16 4.68
C THR A 40 -1.49 13.26 3.46
N VAL A 41 -0.99 13.85 2.40
CA VAL A 41 -1.64 13.90 1.09
C VAL A 41 -0.81 13.09 0.10
N PRO A 42 -1.30 11.96 -0.42
CA PRO A 42 -0.53 11.12 -1.33
C PRO A 42 -0.50 11.73 -2.73
N PRO A 43 0.61 11.60 -3.44
CA PRO A 43 0.61 11.85 -4.88
C PRO A 43 -0.15 10.73 -5.60
N PRO A 44 -0.83 11.03 -6.70
CA PRO A 44 -1.41 9.99 -7.54
C PRO A 44 -0.31 9.20 -8.26
N ILE A 45 -0.52 7.89 -8.42
CA ILE A 45 0.38 7.00 -9.13
C ILE A 45 -0.29 6.53 -10.40
N ARG A 46 0.33 6.82 -11.54
CA ARG A 46 -0.24 6.54 -12.87
C ARG A 46 0.76 5.77 -13.73
N HIS A 47 1.01 4.53 -13.34
CA HIS A 47 1.80 3.59 -14.12
C HIS A 47 0.89 2.48 -14.63
N ASP A 48 1.24 1.87 -15.74
CA ASP A 48 0.50 0.74 -16.29
C ASP A 48 0.55 -0.47 -15.37
N TYR A 49 1.69 -0.65 -14.69
CA TYR A 49 1.89 -1.67 -13.66
C TYR A 49 2.49 -1.03 -12.41
N VAL A 50 1.90 -1.28 -11.28
CA VAL A 50 2.29 -0.67 -10.01
C VAL A 50 2.74 -1.73 -9.03
N THR A 51 3.93 -1.57 -8.49
CA THR A 51 4.34 -2.21 -7.24
C THR A 51 3.86 -1.36 -6.07
N ALA A 52 3.20 -1.97 -5.11
CA ALA A 52 2.80 -1.32 -3.87
C ALA A 52 3.19 -2.19 -2.69
N ILE A 53 3.82 -1.60 -1.68
CA ILE A 53 4.29 -2.28 -0.48
C ILE A 53 3.68 -1.60 0.74
N LEU A 54 3.15 -2.41 1.64
CA LEU A 54 2.73 -2.01 2.98
C LEU A 54 3.55 -2.78 4.00
N LYS A 55 4.19 -2.07 4.91
CA LYS A 55 4.94 -2.64 6.04
C LYS A 55 4.33 -2.18 7.34
N GLY A 56 3.93 -3.11 8.17
CA GLY A 56 3.29 -2.83 9.46
C GLY A 56 4.16 -3.16 10.65
N HIS A 57 4.25 -2.23 11.59
CA HIS A 57 4.84 -2.40 12.90
C HIS A 57 3.85 -1.94 13.97
N ARG A 58 4.12 -2.23 15.24
CA ARG A 58 3.17 -1.96 16.32
C ARG A 58 2.69 -0.50 16.38
N CYS A 59 3.59 0.46 16.26
CA CYS A 59 3.28 1.88 16.38
C CYS A 59 3.48 2.66 15.08
N GLU A 60 4.05 2.01 14.07
CA GLU A 60 4.49 2.63 12.83
C GLU A 60 4.05 1.79 11.65
N TYR A 61 4.04 2.39 10.49
CA TYR A 61 3.88 1.69 9.24
C TYR A 61 4.53 2.45 8.09
N ALA A 62 4.84 1.76 7.02
CA ALA A 62 5.36 2.38 5.83
C ALA A 62 4.61 1.91 4.58
N MET A 63 4.51 2.81 3.62
CA MET A 63 4.00 2.53 2.29
C MET A 63 5.01 2.97 1.25
N LYS A 64 5.27 2.09 0.32
CA LYS A 64 6.13 2.36 -0.83
C LYS A 64 5.43 1.95 -2.10
N GLY A 65 5.84 2.52 -3.20
CA GLY A 65 5.38 2.09 -4.49
C GLY A 65 6.22 2.63 -5.62
N GLY A 66 5.99 2.10 -6.79
CA GLY A 66 6.72 2.47 -7.99
C GLY A 66 6.17 1.81 -9.24
N ASP A 67 6.79 2.11 -10.36
CA ASP A 67 6.53 1.45 -11.63
C ASP A 67 7.16 0.05 -11.60
N SER A 68 6.34 -0.98 -11.81
CA SER A 68 6.83 -2.36 -11.87
C SER A 68 7.66 -2.66 -13.12
N GLN A 69 7.61 -1.81 -14.13
CA GLN A 69 8.35 -1.99 -15.38
C GLN A 69 9.74 -1.36 -15.35
N THR A 70 9.95 -0.38 -14.49
CA THR A 70 11.21 0.36 -14.43
C THR A 70 11.37 1.14 -13.14
N GLY A 71 12.61 1.43 -12.78
CA GLY A 71 12.91 2.36 -11.72
C GLY A 71 12.94 1.76 -10.32
N LYS A 72 12.81 2.65 -9.35
CA LYS A 72 12.94 2.35 -7.92
C LYS A 72 11.64 2.66 -7.20
N LEU A 73 11.50 2.08 -6.01
CA LEU A 73 10.41 2.41 -5.10
C LEU A 73 10.55 3.85 -4.57
N THR A 74 9.41 4.52 -4.47
CA THR A 74 9.25 5.77 -3.74
C THR A 74 8.59 5.48 -2.41
N THR A 75 9.12 6.02 -1.33
CA THR A 75 8.45 5.98 -0.02
C THR A 75 7.39 7.07 0.02
N TYR A 76 6.13 6.68 0.13
CA TYR A 76 5.00 7.59 0.27
C TYR A 76 4.75 7.98 1.70
N TYR A 77 4.97 7.05 2.59
CA TYR A 77 4.88 7.27 4.02
C TYR A 77 5.80 6.31 4.77
N ASP A 78 6.40 6.78 5.83
CA ASP A 78 7.13 5.97 6.81
C ASP A 78 7.08 6.73 8.14
N GLY A 79 6.32 6.21 9.09
CA GLY A 79 6.13 6.89 10.35
C GLY A 79 5.04 6.31 11.23
N ILE A 80 4.64 7.08 12.24
CA ILE A 80 3.64 6.68 13.23
C ILE A 80 2.27 6.42 12.59
N ARG A 81 1.55 5.46 13.14
CA ARG A 81 0.17 5.17 12.74
C ARG A 81 -0.74 6.37 13.02
N PRO A 82 -1.83 6.52 12.27
CA PRO A 82 -2.84 7.53 12.56
C PRO A 82 -3.34 7.41 13.99
N GLN A 83 -3.48 8.55 14.67
CA GLN A 83 -3.94 8.60 16.05
C GLN A 83 -5.46 8.73 16.16
N HIS A 84 -6.12 9.04 15.07
CA HIS A 84 -7.57 9.11 15.02
C HIS A 84 -8.19 7.74 15.31
N GLY A 85 -9.22 7.73 16.17
CA GLY A 85 -9.90 6.49 16.54
C GLY A 85 -9.17 5.60 17.55
N ARG A 86 -8.02 6.01 18.07
CA ARG A 86 -7.24 5.27 19.08
C ARG A 86 -6.88 3.85 18.65
N TYR A 87 -6.61 3.66 17.38
CA TYR A 87 -6.23 2.36 16.88
C TYR A 87 -4.89 1.91 17.48
N ASN A 88 -4.92 0.74 18.09
CA ASN A 88 -3.72 0.00 18.46
C ASN A 88 -3.67 -1.26 17.62
N PRO A 89 -2.58 -1.52 16.91
CA PRO A 89 -2.48 -2.73 16.13
C PRO A 89 -2.57 -3.93 17.05
N MET A 90 -3.57 -4.71 16.78
CA MET A 90 -3.80 -5.97 17.46
C MET A 90 -2.87 -7.06 16.93
N ARG A 91 -2.91 -8.21 17.53
CA ARG A 91 -2.35 -9.40 16.91
C ARG A 91 -3.10 -9.67 15.61
N LYS A 92 -2.34 -9.89 14.56
CA LYS A 92 -2.90 -10.30 13.28
C LYS A 92 -3.18 -11.80 13.32
N GLU A 93 -4.34 -12.15 13.80
CA GLU A 93 -4.77 -13.54 14.01
C GLU A 93 -5.94 -13.87 13.10
N GLY A 94 -5.77 -13.70 11.83
CA GLY A 94 -6.86 -13.92 10.90
C GLY A 94 -6.39 -14.52 9.60
N SER A 95 -7.27 -14.49 8.63
CA SER A 95 -6.98 -14.94 7.29
C SER A 95 -6.18 -13.88 6.53
N ILE A 96 -5.29 -14.34 5.69
CA ILE A 96 -4.68 -13.55 4.63
C ILE A 96 -5.61 -13.63 3.43
N ILE A 97 -5.99 -12.49 2.90
CA ILE A 97 -6.87 -12.41 1.73
C ILE A 97 -6.18 -11.57 0.69
N MET A 98 -6.08 -12.08 -0.52
CA MET A 98 -5.45 -11.44 -1.66
C MET A 98 -6.49 -10.98 -2.66
N GLY A 99 -6.26 -9.83 -3.29
CA GLY A 99 -7.11 -9.30 -4.35
C GLY A 99 -8.47 -8.76 -3.90
N THR A 100 -8.74 -8.68 -2.60
CA THR A 100 -9.99 -8.10 -2.07
C THR A 100 -9.78 -7.45 -0.71
N GLY A 101 -10.67 -6.54 -0.33
CA GLY A 101 -10.71 -5.97 1.02
C GLY A 101 -11.34 -6.91 2.05
N GLY A 102 -10.89 -6.83 3.30
CA GLY A 102 -11.30 -7.73 4.36
C GLY A 102 -12.80 -7.66 4.70
N ASP A 103 -13.39 -6.48 4.67
CA ASP A 103 -14.81 -6.25 4.93
C ASP A 103 -15.63 -5.91 3.66
N ASN A 104 -15.00 -5.96 2.51
CA ASN A 104 -15.61 -5.61 1.23
C ASN A 104 -16.17 -4.17 1.16
N SER A 105 -15.61 -3.26 1.93
CA SER A 105 -16.11 -1.90 2.05
C SER A 105 -15.60 -0.93 0.98
N ASN A 106 -14.53 -1.28 0.29
CA ASN A 106 -13.89 -0.42 -0.71
C ASN A 106 -14.02 -1.01 -2.11
N GLY A 107 -14.74 -0.32 -2.97
CA GLY A 107 -14.99 -0.73 -4.36
C GLY A 107 -13.83 -0.36 -5.29
N ALA A 108 -12.67 -0.97 -5.13
CA ALA A 108 -11.60 -0.87 -6.11
C ALA A 108 -11.76 -1.91 -7.22
N VAL A 109 -11.46 -1.51 -8.45
CA VAL A 109 -11.45 -2.38 -9.63
C VAL A 109 -10.06 -2.34 -10.24
N GLY A 110 -9.48 -3.50 -10.48
CA GLY A 110 -8.13 -3.59 -11.05
C GLY A 110 -7.77 -5.00 -11.47
N ILE A 111 -6.56 -5.15 -11.95
CA ILE A 111 -5.95 -6.44 -12.26
C ILE A 111 -4.89 -6.72 -11.19
N TRP A 112 -4.97 -7.90 -10.63
CA TRP A 112 -4.02 -8.41 -9.66
C TRP A 112 -3.08 -9.39 -10.35
N ASN A 113 -1.78 -9.14 -10.30
CA ASN A 113 -0.80 -9.97 -10.98
C ASN A 113 -0.11 -10.95 -10.03
N GLU A 114 0.47 -10.42 -8.95
CA GLU A 114 1.19 -11.24 -7.98
C GLU A 114 1.23 -10.56 -6.61
N GLU A 115 1.50 -11.34 -5.58
CA GLU A 115 1.67 -10.86 -4.22
C GLU A 115 2.72 -11.70 -3.47
N ALA A 116 3.38 -11.06 -2.54
CA ALA A 116 4.19 -11.71 -1.53
C ALA A 116 3.88 -11.14 -0.15
N MET A 117 3.81 -12.01 0.84
CA MET A 117 3.71 -11.62 2.23
C MET A 117 4.91 -12.16 3.00
N MET A 118 5.56 -11.29 3.74
CA MET A 118 6.74 -11.61 4.54
C MET A 118 6.49 -11.30 6.01
N THR A 119 7.21 -12.00 6.88
CA THR A 119 7.18 -11.73 8.31
C THR A 119 8.18 -10.63 8.67
N GLY A 120 7.79 -9.73 9.57
CA GLY A 120 8.65 -8.68 10.08
C GLY A 120 8.48 -7.35 9.36
N TYR A 121 9.38 -6.43 9.66
CA TYR A 121 9.45 -5.10 9.05
C TYR A 121 10.79 -5.00 8.31
N ASP A 122 10.77 -5.30 7.05
CA ASP A 122 11.97 -5.41 6.23
C ASP A 122 12.72 -4.10 6.08
N THR A 123 14.01 -4.22 5.76
CA THR A 123 14.86 -3.07 5.46
C THR A 123 14.56 -2.51 4.07
N ALA A 124 14.95 -1.27 3.83
CA ALA A 124 14.83 -0.67 2.50
C ALA A 124 15.60 -1.47 1.43
N ALA A 125 16.69 -2.13 1.80
CA ALA A 125 17.46 -2.96 0.88
C ALA A 125 16.69 -4.21 0.42
N VAL A 126 15.86 -4.78 1.28
CA VAL A 126 14.97 -5.90 0.92
C VAL A 126 13.86 -5.41 -0.01
N ASP A 127 13.24 -4.28 0.30
CA ASP A 127 12.22 -3.67 -0.57
C ASP A 127 12.78 -3.38 -1.98
N ASP A 128 13.98 -2.81 -2.04
CA ASP A 128 14.66 -2.47 -3.30
C ASP A 128 15.04 -3.74 -4.10
N ALA A 129 15.47 -4.81 -3.42
CA ALA A 129 15.76 -6.08 -4.06
C ALA A 129 14.49 -6.75 -4.63
N LEU A 130 13.37 -6.68 -3.90
CA LEU A 130 12.08 -7.14 -4.37
C LEU A 130 11.64 -6.38 -5.62
N GLN A 131 11.70 -5.05 -5.60
CA GLN A 131 11.40 -4.22 -6.77
C GLN A 131 12.29 -4.56 -7.97
N ALA A 132 13.57 -4.72 -7.76
CA ALA A 132 14.49 -5.09 -8.82
C ALA A 132 14.15 -6.45 -9.44
N SER A 133 13.72 -7.42 -8.62
CA SER A 133 13.27 -8.73 -9.09
C SER A 133 12.00 -8.62 -9.94
N ILE A 134 11.01 -7.84 -9.51
CA ILE A 134 9.77 -7.59 -10.26
C ILE A 134 10.07 -6.95 -11.61
N VAL A 135 10.89 -5.90 -11.64
CA VAL A 135 11.29 -5.22 -12.87
C VAL A 135 12.01 -6.17 -13.83
N ALA A 136 12.92 -6.98 -13.32
CA ALA A 136 13.65 -7.95 -14.13
C ALA A 136 12.73 -9.00 -14.75
N LEU A 137 11.73 -9.47 -14.01
CA LEU A 137 10.75 -10.45 -14.48
C LEU A 137 9.88 -9.87 -15.60
N LEU A 138 9.34 -8.68 -15.43
CA LEU A 138 8.49 -8.03 -16.42
C LEU A 138 9.25 -7.67 -17.71
N VAL A 139 10.49 -7.21 -17.61
CA VAL A 139 11.36 -6.96 -18.78
C VAL A 139 11.68 -8.26 -19.50
N GLY A 140 11.78 -9.38 -18.78
CA GLY A 140 12.04 -10.70 -19.36
C GLY A 140 10.87 -11.28 -20.16
N ILE A 141 9.64 -10.96 -19.79
CA ILE A 141 8.42 -11.45 -20.46
C ILE A 141 8.12 -10.66 -21.75
N GLY A 142 8.60 -9.43 -21.85
CA GLY A 142 8.35 -8.54 -22.99
C GLY A 142 9.32 -8.71 -24.18
N LYS A 143 10.10 -9.79 -24.20
CA LYS A 143 11.01 -10.15 -25.32
C LYS A 143 10.50 -11.44 -26.03
#